data_948c3a86d35b3a0252e2c8d5cf41b677
#
_entry.id   948c3a86d35b3a0252e2c8d5cf41b677
#
_cell.length_a   1.000
_cell.length_b   1.000
_cell.length_c   1.000
_cell.angle_alpha   90.00
_cell.angle_beta   90.00
_cell.angle_gamma   90.00
#
_symmetry.space_group_name_H-M   'P 1'
#
loop_
_entity.id
_entity.type
_entity.pdbx_description
1 polymer ?
#
loop_
_entity_poly.entity_id
_entity_poly.type
_entity_poly.pdbx_seq_one_letter_code
_entity_poly.pdbx_strand_id
1 'polypeptide(L)'
;VQLQQSPFLSLISDERIRSTLPLMNQPADARLTPDIARVVCVRTGGAAVLEGSIAALGTQYVLGLHATNCATGDILADEQAQASRKEDVLSTLSQMATRFRTRVGESLATIERYSTPLEATTPSLEALQAYSAAFAAGLAGSNLRGLSLYQRAVAIDPDFALAHAQLGFRYGVLGESALARQSLQKAYQLRNRASDAERFFIDTLYDRDFTGNLERERRTLETWAESYPRMAGPHTLIAGLALLSTGQHELAIAETEKAIALDPDSNPAYGNRAFNQLLLNRLDDALLTVRLAAERKLESASLLLTQYFVAFLTGNENELRRTVTAIRKNPATEDAISHIEALALARSGQLRDARRTSAVAVEIAQRAGQGERAGLFEAGRAVWEAFYGNAAVARQSATRALELGRSGREVDYAAAFALALAGDLPQSRALAEDLAREFPEDTSVQFMYLPTLRALFSLNTPTPDAAAAIHALQTASRYDLALGRIGFIGRFGGLYPIYVRGLAYLAARQPAEAAAEFQRILDHRSIVLVDPMDAMARLQL
;
A
#
# COMPACT_ATOMS: atom_id res chain seq x y z
N VAL A 1 -13.39 -2.75 17.23
CA VAL A 1 -12.90 -1.38 17.49
C VAL A 1 -12.59 -1.17 18.97
N GLN A 2 -13.59 -1.17 19.91
CA GLN A 2 -13.34 -0.85 21.33
C GLN A 2 -12.34 -1.80 22.01
N LEU A 3 -12.46 -3.10 21.82
CA LEU A 3 -11.51 -4.07 22.39
C LEU A 3 -10.15 -4.06 21.70
N GLN A 4 -10.07 -3.61 20.45
CA GLN A 4 -8.82 -3.44 19.72
C GLN A 4 -7.96 -2.27 20.22
N GLN A 5 -8.54 -1.33 20.97
CA GLN A 5 -7.80 -0.23 21.61
C GLN A 5 -6.95 -0.71 22.79
N SER A 6 -7.24 -1.90 23.33
CA SER A 6 -6.50 -2.46 24.45
C SER A 6 -5.12 -2.99 24.01
N PRO A 7 -4.01 -2.51 24.58
CA PRO A 7 -2.71 -3.13 24.34
C PRO A 7 -2.56 -4.47 25.06
N PHE A 8 -3.51 -4.80 25.94
CA PHE A 8 -3.52 -6.04 26.73
C PHE A 8 -4.21 -7.19 25.98
N LEU A 9 -5.28 -6.89 25.21
CA LEU A 9 -6.06 -7.89 24.46
C LEU A 9 -5.49 -8.08 23.06
N SER A 10 -5.41 -9.32 22.60
CA SER A 10 -5.12 -9.67 21.22
C SER A 10 -6.33 -10.36 20.61
N LEU A 11 -6.93 -9.75 19.60
CA LEU A 11 -8.07 -10.32 18.89
C LEU A 11 -7.57 -11.13 17.69
N ILE A 12 -8.10 -12.36 17.55
CA ILE A 12 -7.84 -13.19 16.37
C ILE A 12 -8.46 -12.50 15.16
N SER A 13 -7.68 -12.39 14.09
CA SER A 13 -8.12 -11.71 12.87
C SER A 13 -9.26 -12.47 12.17
N ASP A 14 -10.15 -11.72 11.49
CA ASP A 14 -11.20 -12.31 10.66
C ASP A 14 -10.62 -13.21 9.56
N GLU A 15 -9.43 -12.89 9.06
CA GLU A 15 -8.72 -13.69 8.05
C GLU A 15 -8.36 -15.06 8.61
N ARG A 16 -7.83 -15.10 9.84
CA ARG A 16 -7.50 -16.35 10.54
C ARG A 16 -8.72 -17.18 10.83
N ILE A 17 -9.85 -16.55 11.20
CA ILE A 17 -11.12 -17.24 11.38
C ILE A 17 -11.56 -17.90 10.05
N ARG A 18 -11.57 -17.12 8.96
CA ARG A 18 -11.97 -17.59 7.63
C ARG A 18 -11.08 -18.70 7.07
N SER A 19 -9.78 -18.64 7.30
CA SER A 19 -8.85 -19.68 6.87
C SER A 19 -9.01 -20.97 7.70
N THR A 20 -9.46 -20.87 8.95
CA THR A 20 -9.67 -22.00 9.85
C THR A 20 -10.98 -22.77 9.54
N LEU A 21 -12.04 -22.06 9.13
CA LEU A 21 -13.36 -22.68 8.86
C LEU A 21 -13.32 -23.82 7.83
N PRO A 22 -12.64 -23.71 6.67
CA PRO A 22 -12.51 -24.79 5.72
C PRO A 22 -11.77 -26.02 6.26
N LEU A 23 -10.85 -25.84 7.22
CA LEU A 23 -10.16 -26.93 7.90
C LEU A 23 -11.09 -27.74 8.82
N MET A 24 -12.30 -27.20 9.05
CA MET A 24 -13.36 -27.82 9.83
C MET A 24 -14.55 -28.26 8.94
N ASN A 25 -14.34 -28.34 7.62
CA ASN A 25 -15.40 -28.63 6.63
C ASN A 25 -16.57 -27.61 6.68
N GLN A 26 -16.28 -26.36 7.06
CA GLN A 26 -17.23 -25.25 7.04
C GLN A 26 -16.90 -24.30 5.88
N PRO A 27 -17.89 -23.66 5.24
CA PRO A 27 -17.63 -22.56 4.30
C PRO A 27 -16.81 -21.44 4.96
N ALA A 28 -15.93 -20.77 4.21
CA ALA A 28 -15.10 -19.69 4.73
C ALA A 28 -15.92 -18.47 5.24
N ASP A 29 -17.17 -18.36 4.80
CA ASP A 29 -18.14 -17.34 5.20
C ASP A 29 -19.23 -17.89 6.14
N ALA A 30 -19.04 -19.09 6.69
CA ALA A 30 -20.00 -19.70 7.62
C ALA A 30 -20.25 -18.78 8.81
N ARG A 31 -21.52 -18.72 9.22
CA ARG A 31 -21.90 -18.00 10.45
C ARG A 31 -21.26 -18.72 11.64
N LEU A 32 -20.53 -17.98 12.45
CA LEU A 32 -19.95 -18.49 13.68
C LEU A 32 -21.08 -18.73 14.72
N THR A 33 -21.50 -19.97 14.85
CA THR A 33 -22.29 -20.40 16.01
C THR A 33 -21.35 -20.55 17.22
N PRO A 34 -21.86 -20.56 18.47
CA PRO A 34 -21.03 -20.74 19.67
C PRO A 34 -20.11 -21.98 19.57
N ASP A 35 -20.61 -23.09 19.08
CA ASP A 35 -19.83 -24.33 18.91
C ASP A 35 -18.72 -24.18 17.87
N ILE A 36 -19.01 -23.59 16.70
CA ILE A 36 -18.04 -23.33 15.66
C ILE A 36 -16.98 -22.34 16.17
N ALA A 37 -17.40 -21.26 16.82
CA ALA A 37 -16.51 -20.25 17.38
C ALA A 37 -15.55 -20.84 18.40
N ARG A 38 -16.03 -21.72 19.26
CA ARG A 38 -15.21 -22.44 20.26
C ARG A 38 -14.16 -23.32 19.61
N VAL A 39 -14.52 -24.11 18.60
CA VAL A 39 -13.56 -24.97 17.87
C VAL A 39 -12.54 -24.13 17.11
N VAL A 40 -12.96 -23.04 16.47
CA VAL A 40 -12.04 -22.07 15.83
C VAL A 40 -11.06 -21.52 16.86
N CYS A 41 -11.56 -21.08 18.01
CA CYS A 41 -10.75 -20.50 19.09
C CYS A 41 -9.68 -21.50 19.57
N VAL A 42 -10.02 -22.73 19.85
CA VAL A 42 -9.07 -23.79 20.27
C VAL A 42 -8.02 -24.02 19.18
N ARG A 43 -8.44 -24.14 17.92
CA ARG A 43 -7.52 -24.39 16.80
C ARG A 43 -6.58 -23.22 16.52
N THR A 44 -7.00 -22.01 16.80
CA THR A 44 -6.19 -20.81 16.60
C THR A 44 -5.34 -20.42 17.81
N GLY A 45 -5.43 -21.21 18.90
CA GLY A 45 -4.72 -20.92 20.16
C GLY A 45 -5.30 -19.76 20.95
N GLY A 46 -6.57 -19.42 20.71
CA GLY A 46 -7.29 -18.40 21.46
C GLY A 46 -7.59 -18.85 22.90
N ALA A 47 -7.67 -17.91 23.81
CA ALA A 47 -8.04 -18.14 25.21
C ALA A 47 -9.56 -18.12 25.42
N ALA A 48 -10.26 -17.24 24.72
CA ALA A 48 -11.70 -17.03 24.89
C ALA A 48 -12.43 -16.71 23.58
N VAL A 49 -13.69 -17.13 23.50
CA VAL A 49 -14.65 -16.66 22.49
C VAL A 49 -15.40 -15.47 23.09
N LEU A 50 -15.55 -14.41 22.30
CA LEU A 50 -16.36 -13.24 22.63
C LEU A 50 -17.63 -13.26 21.77
N GLU A 51 -18.79 -13.23 22.40
CA GLU A 51 -20.08 -13.16 21.75
C GLU A 51 -20.76 -11.84 22.08
N GLY A 52 -21.02 -11.05 21.04
CA GLY A 52 -21.80 -9.83 21.13
C GLY A 52 -23.24 -10.07 20.68
N SER A 53 -24.20 -9.54 21.41
CA SER A 53 -25.62 -9.55 21.02
C SER A 53 -26.23 -8.16 21.14
N ILE A 54 -27.18 -7.89 20.24
CA ILE A 54 -28.06 -6.70 20.31
C ILE A 54 -29.46 -7.14 19.94
N ALA A 55 -30.42 -6.81 20.82
CA ALA A 55 -31.82 -7.09 20.59
C ALA A 55 -32.66 -5.81 20.81
N ALA A 56 -33.60 -5.53 19.91
CA ALA A 56 -34.56 -4.45 20.07
C ALA A 56 -35.73 -4.96 20.89
N LEU A 57 -36.10 -4.21 21.94
CA LEU A 57 -37.26 -4.47 22.78
C LEU A 57 -38.14 -3.19 22.83
N GLY A 58 -39.06 -3.08 21.89
CA GLY A 58 -39.82 -1.84 21.67
C GLY A 58 -38.90 -0.73 21.15
N THR A 59 -38.80 0.37 21.89
CA THR A 59 -37.90 1.51 21.60
C THR A 59 -36.50 1.35 22.23
N GLN A 60 -36.33 0.35 23.08
CA GLN A 60 -35.08 0.10 23.80
C GLN A 60 -34.23 -0.97 23.10
N TYR A 61 -32.93 -0.98 23.38
CA TYR A 61 -31.98 -1.96 22.90
C TYR A 61 -31.30 -2.64 24.08
N VAL A 62 -31.22 -3.96 24.05
CA VAL A 62 -30.48 -4.76 25.02
C VAL A 62 -29.23 -5.24 24.36
N LEU A 63 -28.07 -4.89 24.93
CA LEU A 63 -26.75 -5.33 24.48
C LEU A 63 -26.20 -6.37 25.44
N GLY A 64 -25.62 -7.43 24.91
CA GLY A 64 -24.92 -8.47 25.65
C GLY A 64 -23.48 -8.63 25.14
N LEU A 65 -22.55 -8.87 26.06
CA LEU A 65 -21.17 -9.27 25.74
C LEU A 65 -20.80 -10.43 26.66
N HIS A 66 -20.61 -11.59 26.06
CA HIS A 66 -20.34 -12.83 26.75
C HIS A 66 -18.97 -13.36 26.36
N ALA A 67 -18.14 -13.74 27.33
CA ALA A 67 -16.83 -14.33 27.11
C ALA A 67 -16.77 -15.71 27.71
N THR A 68 -16.40 -16.70 26.90
CA THR A 68 -16.32 -18.10 27.28
C THR A 68 -14.91 -18.63 27.05
N ASN A 69 -14.33 -19.32 28.04
CA ASN A 69 -13.05 -20.02 27.87
C ASN A 69 -13.19 -21.10 26.78
N CYS A 70 -12.30 -21.08 25.80
CA CYS A 70 -12.39 -22.00 24.67
C CYS A 70 -12.14 -23.46 25.04
N ALA A 71 -11.22 -23.70 25.98
CA ALA A 71 -10.82 -25.05 26.39
C ALA A 71 -11.88 -25.67 27.32
N THR A 72 -12.31 -24.95 28.36
CA THR A 72 -13.18 -25.50 29.40
C THR A 72 -14.66 -25.23 29.15
N GLY A 73 -15.01 -24.17 28.43
CA GLY A 73 -16.40 -23.71 28.27
C GLY A 73 -16.91 -22.87 29.44
N ASP A 74 -16.05 -22.55 30.41
CA ASP A 74 -16.43 -21.72 31.55
C ASP A 74 -16.68 -20.27 31.13
N ILE A 75 -17.66 -19.62 31.77
CA ILE A 75 -17.94 -18.20 31.57
C ILE A 75 -16.85 -17.37 32.26
N LEU A 76 -16.12 -16.59 31.49
CA LEU A 76 -15.09 -15.66 31.99
C LEU A 76 -15.66 -14.30 32.34
N ALA A 77 -16.60 -13.82 31.53
CA ALA A 77 -17.29 -12.57 31.76
C ALA A 77 -18.67 -12.59 31.09
N ASP A 78 -19.63 -11.97 31.72
CA ASP A 78 -20.97 -11.77 31.19
C ASP A 78 -21.42 -10.33 31.54
N GLU A 79 -21.60 -9.53 30.50
CA GLU A 79 -21.98 -8.12 30.62
C GLU A 79 -23.28 -7.90 29.84
N GLN A 80 -24.24 -7.25 30.49
CA GLN A 80 -25.48 -6.82 29.86
C GLN A 80 -25.73 -5.35 30.15
N ALA A 81 -26.23 -4.63 29.16
CA ALA A 81 -26.60 -3.23 29.29
C ALA A 81 -27.80 -2.89 28.41
N GLN A 82 -28.53 -1.84 28.79
CA GLN A 82 -29.70 -1.34 28.06
C GLN A 82 -29.45 0.07 27.55
N ALA A 83 -29.74 0.29 26.27
CA ALA A 83 -29.77 1.60 25.65
C ALA A 83 -31.24 2.02 25.46
N SER A 84 -31.61 3.20 25.94
CA SER A 84 -32.97 3.68 25.89
C SER A 84 -33.45 4.00 24.47
N ARG A 85 -32.53 4.38 23.60
CA ARG A 85 -32.73 4.75 22.19
C ARG A 85 -31.58 4.23 21.33
N LYS A 86 -31.78 4.26 20.03
CA LYS A 86 -30.76 3.84 19.05
C LYS A 86 -29.46 4.65 19.16
N GLU A 87 -29.61 5.95 19.43
CA GLU A 87 -28.49 6.90 19.57
C GLU A 87 -27.60 6.57 20.79
N ASP A 88 -28.17 5.93 21.80
CA ASP A 88 -27.47 5.58 23.05
C ASP A 88 -26.71 4.24 22.94
N VAL A 89 -26.89 3.49 21.84
CA VAL A 89 -26.28 2.14 21.65
C VAL A 89 -24.77 2.19 21.71
N LEU A 90 -24.13 3.15 21.03
CA LEU A 90 -22.68 3.23 20.95
C LEU A 90 -22.03 3.60 22.29
N SER A 91 -22.63 4.55 23.03
CA SER A 91 -22.15 4.91 24.37
C SER A 91 -22.33 3.77 25.38
N THR A 92 -23.45 3.05 25.29
CA THR A 92 -23.72 1.87 26.12
C THR A 92 -22.69 0.75 25.79
N LEU A 93 -22.38 0.53 24.52
CA LEU A 93 -21.36 -0.44 24.09
C LEU A 93 -19.95 -0.06 24.58
N SER A 94 -19.60 1.23 24.54
CA SER A 94 -18.31 1.73 25.05
C SER A 94 -18.16 1.46 26.53
N GLN A 95 -19.20 1.76 27.33
CA GLN A 95 -19.20 1.49 28.78
C GLN A 95 -19.12 0.00 29.09
N MET A 96 -19.82 -0.83 28.31
CA MET A 96 -19.81 -2.28 28.48
C MET A 96 -18.42 -2.88 28.14
N ALA A 97 -17.78 -2.40 27.10
CA ALA A 97 -16.42 -2.80 26.75
C ALA A 97 -15.40 -2.41 27.83
N THR A 98 -15.54 -1.23 28.43
CA THR A 98 -14.70 -0.78 29.56
C THR A 98 -14.85 -1.71 30.77
N ARG A 99 -16.09 -2.05 31.16
CA ARG A 99 -16.33 -3.01 32.26
C ARG A 99 -15.77 -4.38 31.96
N PHE A 100 -15.93 -4.86 30.73
CA PHE A 100 -15.38 -6.12 30.27
C PHE A 100 -13.84 -6.14 30.39
N ARG A 101 -13.13 -5.10 29.90
CA ARG A 101 -11.68 -4.98 29.98
C ARG A 101 -11.18 -5.05 31.42
N THR A 102 -11.87 -4.39 32.35
CA THR A 102 -11.57 -4.47 33.79
C THR A 102 -11.74 -5.90 34.34
N ARG A 103 -12.82 -6.60 33.94
CA ARG A 103 -13.06 -7.99 34.41
C ARG A 103 -12.02 -8.99 33.91
N VAL A 104 -11.49 -8.81 32.72
CA VAL A 104 -10.44 -9.68 32.18
C VAL A 104 -9.03 -9.30 32.67
N GLY A 105 -8.93 -8.37 33.63
CA GLY A 105 -7.69 -8.07 34.37
C GLY A 105 -6.88 -6.90 33.80
N GLU A 106 -7.42 -6.11 32.89
CA GLU A 106 -6.73 -4.90 32.45
C GLU A 106 -6.79 -3.81 33.51
N SER A 107 -5.67 -3.09 33.74
CA SER A 107 -5.62 -2.05 34.75
C SER A 107 -6.46 -0.83 34.36
N LEU A 108 -7.06 -0.16 35.34
CA LEU A 108 -7.83 1.06 35.12
C LEU A 108 -6.98 2.15 34.43
N ALA A 109 -5.74 2.31 34.84
CA ALA A 109 -4.82 3.28 34.23
C ALA A 109 -4.57 2.99 32.73
N THR A 110 -4.45 1.71 32.35
CA THR A 110 -4.34 1.30 30.95
C THR A 110 -5.65 1.57 30.20
N ILE A 111 -6.78 1.26 30.80
CA ILE A 111 -8.10 1.51 30.19
C ILE A 111 -8.31 3.00 29.95
N GLU A 112 -8.05 3.84 30.96
CA GLU A 112 -8.19 5.30 30.84
C GLU A 112 -7.27 5.88 29.74
N ARG A 113 -6.04 5.38 29.64
CA ARG A 113 -5.08 5.83 28.63
C ARG A 113 -5.45 5.41 27.21
N TYR A 114 -6.00 4.21 27.03
CA TYR A 114 -6.24 3.59 25.72
C TYR A 114 -7.73 3.33 25.45
N SER A 115 -8.62 4.15 25.98
CA SER A 115 -10.08 4.01 25.76
C SER A 115 -10.66 5.29 25.21
N THR A 116 -10.90 5.32 23.91
CA THR A 116 -11.70 6.36 23.27
C THR A 116 -13.10 5.82 23.02
N PRO A 117 -14.14 6.47 23.51
CA PRO A 117 -15.51 6.03 23.28
C PRO A 117 -15.86 5.94 21.79
N LEU A 118 -16.67 4.96 21.38
CA LEU A 118 -17.08 4.79 19.97
C LEU A 118 -17.84 6.00 19.43
N GLU A 119 -18.63 6.63 20.25
CA GLU A 119 -19.37 7.86 19.93
C GLU A 119 -18.44 9.06 19.66
N ALA A 120 -17.19 9.03 20.14
CA ALA A 120 -16.20 10.03 19.78
C ALA A 120 -15.68 9.79 18.36
N THR A 121 -15.52 8.51 17.95
CA THR A 121 -15.10 8.13 16.62
C THR A 121 -16.19 8.40 15.58
N THR A 122 -17.44 7.98 15.86
CA THR A 122 -18.64 8.30 15.09
C THR A 122 -19.89 8.16 15.95
N PRO A 123 -20.80 9.13 15.95
CA PRO A 123 -22.08 9.01 16.65
C PRO A 123 -23.10 8.15 15.86
N SER A 124 -22.82 7.82 14.60
CA SER A 124 -23.77 7.13 13.71
C SER A 124 -23.51 5.62 13.66
N LEU A 125 -24.47 4.85 14.14
CA LEU A 125 -24.45 3.39 14.01
C LEU A 125 -24.45 2.95 12.54
N GLU A 126 -25.16 3.66 11.66
CA GLU A 126 -25.20 3.39 10.23
C GLU A 126 -23.84 3.64 9.56
N ALA A 127 -23.15 4.72 9.96
CA ALA A 127 -21.79 4.99 9.45
C ALA A 127 -20.82 3.90 9.91
N LEU A 128 -20.91 3.46 11.16
CA LEU A 128 -20.09 2.37 11.69
C LEU A 128 -20.39 1.03 10.99
N GLN A 129 -21.67 0.75 10.68
CA GLN A 129 -22.05 -0.45 9.91
C GLN A 129 -21.48 -0.41 8.49
N ALA A 130 -21.59 0.72 7.79
CA ALA A 130 -21.02 0.90 6.46
C ALA A 130 -19.49 0.74 6.49
N TYR A 131 -18.82 1.33 7.47
CA TYR A 131 -17.37 1.17 7.69
C TYR A 131 -16.99 -0.29 7.94
N SER A 132 -17.68 -0.99 8.82
CA SER A 132 -17.39 -2.40 9.13
C SER A 132 -17.60 -3.30 7.93
N ALA A 133 -18.66 -3.06 7.13
CA ALA A 133 -18.88 -3.77 5.87
C ALA A 133 -17.81 -3.48 4.82
N ALA A 134 -17.30 -2.23 4.77
CA ALA A 134 -16.20 -1.85 3.89
C ALA A 134 -14.90 -2.58 4.27
N PHE A 135 -14.60 -2.64 5.55
CA PHE A 135 -13.42 -3.34 6.07
C PHE A 135 -13.48 -4.84 5.74
N ALA A 136 -14.62 -5.49 5.99
CA ALA A 136 -14.85 -6.90 5.65
C ALA A 136 -14.73 -7.16 4.14
N ALA A 137 -15.25 -6.26 3.28
CA ALA A 137 -15.10 -6.35 1.82
C ALA A 137 -13.63 -6.25 1.38
N GLY A 138 -12.85 -5.37 2.03
CA GLY A 138 -11.40 -5.24 1.79
C GLY A 138 -10.63 -6.52 2.13
N LEU A 139 -10.93 -7.15 3.27
CA LEU A 139 -10.36 -8.43 3.67
C LEU A 139 -10.72 -9.56 2.69
N ALA A 140 -11.91 -9.52 2.09
CA ALA A 140 -12.34 -10.45 1.05
C ALA A 140 -11.76 -10.15 -0.34
N GLY A 141 -10.79 -9.21 -0.46
CA GLY A 141 -10.16 -8.83 -1.73
C GLY A 141 -11.01 -7.95 -2.66
N SER A 142 -12.19 -7.52 -2.22
CA SER A 142 -13.11 -6.68 -3.01
C SER A 142 -12.86 -5.19 -2.78
N ASN A 143 -11.74 -4.67 -3.29
CA ASN A 143 -11.33 -3.28 -3.07
C ASN A 143 -12.35 -2.25 -3.56
N LEU A 144 -12.98 -2.45 -4.72
CA LEU A 144 -13.99 -1.51 -5.27
C LEU A 144 -15.25 -1.47 -4.40
N ARG A 145 -15.72 -2.63 -3.93
CA ARG A 145 -16.86 -2.68 -2.99
C ARG A 145 -16.51 -2.02 -1.67
N GLY A 146 -15.31 -2.25 -1.16
CA GLY A 146 -14.81 -1.59 0.04
C GLY A 146 -14.80 -0.06 -0.11
N LEU A 147 -14.31 0.44 -1.26
CA LEU A 147 -14.26 1.86 -1.56
C LEU A 147 -15.65 2.52 -1.50
N SER A 148 -16.65 1.95 -2.20
CA SER A 148 -18.02 2.50 -2.21
C SER A 148 -18.67 2.51 -0.83
N LEU A 149 -18.36 1.52 0.02
CA LEU A 149 -18.87 1.46 1.40
C LEU A 149 -18.18 2.47 2.31
N TYR A 150 -16.86 2.74 2.15
CA TYR A 150 -16.20 3.84 2.86
C TYR A 150 -16.74 5.20 2.43
N GLN A 151 -16.97 5.41 1.12
CA GLN A 151 -17.64 6.62 0.62
C GLN A 151 -19.01 6.81 1.27
N ARG A 152 -19.79 5.73 1.41
CA ARG A 152 -21.08 5.76 2.13
C ARG A 152 -20.90 6.11 3.61
N ALA A 153 -19.90 5.56 4.29
CA ALA A 153 -19.64 5.85 5.69
C ALA A 153 -19.36 7.35 5.91
N VAL A 154 -18.51 7.97 5.09
CA VAL A 154 -18.21 9.41 5.19
C VAL A 154 -19.34 10.30 4.69
N ALA A 155 -20.23 9.80 3.83
CA ALA A 155 -21.45 10.52 3.44
C ALA A 155 -22.49 10.56 4.55
N ILE A 156 -22.58 9.48 5.36
CA ILE A 156 -23.49 9.42 6.53
C ILE A 156 -22.92 10.25 7.69
N ASP A 157 -21.63 10.11 7.97
CA ASP A 157 -20.93 10.89 9.00
C ASP A 157 -19.68 11.54 8.41
N PRO A 158 -19.77 12.82 7.98
CA PRO A 158 -18.64 13.55 7.40
C PRO A 158 -17.48 13.81 8.38
N ASP A 159 -17.68 13.58 9.66
CA ASP A 159 -16.68 13.76 10.70
C ASP A 159 -16.07 12.43 11.21
N PHE A 160 -16.33 11.34 10.52
CA PHE A 160 -15.76 10.03 10.84
C PHE A 160 -14.30 9.93 10.37
N ALA A 161 -13.36 10.35 11.23
CA ALA A 161 -11.92 10.45 10.93
C ALA A 161 -11.32 9.16 10.34
N LEU A 162 -11.58 8.01 10.98
CA LEU A 162 -11.03 6.72 10.54
C LEU A 162 -11.59 6.28 9.18
N ALA A 163 -12.86 6.58 8.88
CA ALA A 163 -13.44 6.28 7.57
C ALA A 163 -12.78 7.10 6.47
N HIS A 164 -12.48 8.38 6.71
CA HIS A 164 -11.69 9.21 5.79
C HIS A 164 -10.28 8.67 5.61
N ALA A 165 -9.60 8.20 6.67
CA ALA A 165 -8.27 7.62 6.57
C ALA A 165 -8.27 6.34 5.72
N GLN A 166 -9.23 5.44 5.95
CA GLN A 166 -9.37 4.22 5.16
C GLN A 166 -9.72 4.52 3.70
N LEU A 167 -10.56 5.51 3.45
CA LEU A 167 -10.89 5.97 2.11
C LEU A 167 -9.63 6.49 1.39
N GLY A 168 -8.84 7.33 2.06
CA GLY A 168 -7.57 7.83 1.55
C GLY A 168 -6.57 6.72 1.26
N PHE A 169 -6.43 5.75 2.16
CA PHE A 169 -5.58 4.59 1.95
C PHE A 169 -5.99 3.78 0.70
N ARG A 170 -7.31 3.56 0.50
CA ARG A 170 -7.80 2.85 -0.69
C ARG A 170 -7.54 3.62 -1.98
N TYR A 171 -7.73 4.93 -1.98
CA TYR A 171 -7.37 5.78 -3.12
C TYR A 171 -5.86 5.70 -3.42
N GLY A 172 -5.00 5.75 -2.40
CA GLY A 172 -3.55 5.59 -2.57
C GLY A 172 -3.16 4.25 -3.20
N VAL A 173 -3.78 3.15 -2.74
CA VAL A 173 -3.58 1.80 -3.33
C VAL A 173 -4.04 1.74 -4.79
N LEU A 174 -5.08 2.49 -5.15
CA LEU A 174 -5.58 2.58 -6.53
C LEU A 174 -4.75 3.52 -7.42
N GLY A 175 -3.83 4.30 -6.86
CA GLY A 175 -3.03 5.28 -7.60
C GLY A 175 -3.75 6.62 -7.84
N GLU A 176 -4.81 6.89 -7.08
CA GLU A 176 -5.56 8.14 -7.10
C GLU A 176 -5.04 9.06 -5.97
N SER A 177 -3.82 9.58 -6.13
CA SER A 177 -3.10 10.29 -5.05
C SER A 177 -3.76 11.62 -4.67
N ALA A 178 -4.39 12.32 -5.61
CA ALA A 178 -5.12 13.55 -5.33
C ALA A 178 -6.34 13.29 -4.41
N LEU A 179 -7.12 12.24 -4.68
CA LEU A 179 -8.25 11.83 -3.85
C LEU A 179 -7.79 11.29 -2.49
N ALA A 180 -6.66 10.57 -2.46
CA ALA A 180 -6.03 10.11 -1.24
C ALA A 180 -5.66 11.30 -0.35
N ARG A 181 -4.96 12.30 -0.88
CA ARG A 181 -4.56 13.53 -0.16
C ARG A 181 -5.77 14.27 0.42
N GLN A 182 -6.83 14.45 -0.37
CA GLN A 182 -8.05 15.11 0.10
C GLN A 182 -8.68 14.37 1.30
N SER A 183 -8.81 13.05 1.19
CA SER A 183 -9.40 12.23 2.26
C SER A 183 -8.52 12.22 3.50
N LEU A 184 -7.20 12.11 3.35
CA LEU A 184 -6.25 12.08 4.46
C LEU A 184 -6.12 13.44 5.16
N GLN A 185 -6.21 14.53 4.42
CA GLN A 185 -6.28 15.88 5.01
C GLN A 185 -7.49 16.02 5.94
N LYS A 186 -8.66 15.55 5.50
CA LYS A 186 -9.87 15.55 6.34
C LYS A 186 -9.70 14.62 7.56
N ALA A 187 -9.16 13.43 7.39
CA ALA A 187 -8.88 12.50 8.49
C ALA A 187 -7.96 13.14 9.54
N TYR A 188 -6.87 13.78 9.08
CA TYR A 188 -5.90 14.42 9.96
C TYR A 188 -6.49 15.61 10.74
N GLN A 189 -7.35 16.42 10.11
CA GLN A 189 -8.08 17.50 10.79
C GLN A 189 -8.98 16.98 11.92
N LEU A 190 -9.53 15.78 11.74
CA LEU A 190 -10.47 15.15 12.66
C LEU A 190 -9.81 14.19 13.67
N ARG A 191 -8.47 13.99 13.60
CA ARG A 191 -7.77 12.93 14.35
C ARG A 191 -7.91 13.00 15.87
N ASN A 192 -8.23 14.18 16.43
CA ASN A 192 -8.45 14.32 17.86
C ASN A 192 -9.72 13.60 18.35
N ARG A 193 -10.60 13.18 17.43
CA ARG A 193 -11.79 12.36 17.71
C ARG A 193 -11.49 10.85 17.65
N ALA A 194 -10.31 10.48 17.18
CA ALA A 194 -9.91 9.10 17.01
C ALA A 194 -9.19 8.55 18.26
N SER A 195 -9.22 7.23 18.44
CA SER A 195 -8.40 6.55 19.45
C SER A 195 -6.91 6.67 19.15
N ASP A 196 -6.04 6.37 20.12
CA ASP A 196 -4.59 6.43 19.92
C ASP A 196 -4.12 5.56 18.75
N ALA A 197 -4.60 4.32 18.64
CA ALA A 197 -4.26 3.42 17.54
C ALA A 197 -4.76 3.95 16.19
N GLU A 198 -5.97 4.53 16.16
CA GLU A 198 -6.52 5.17 14.96
C GLU A 198 -5.72 6.43 14.59
N ARG A 199 -5.28 7.22 15.57
CA ARG A 199 -4.42 8.40 15.34
C ARG A 199 -3.08 8.01 14.74
N PHE A 200 -2.42 6.97 15.24
CA PHE A 200 -1.20 6.45 14.63
C PHE A 200 -1.41 6.07 13.16
N PHE A 201 -2.52 5.41 12.84
CA PHE A 201 -2.86 5.06 11.47
C PHE A 201 -3.10 6.30 10.60
N ILE A 202 -3.87 7.27 11.10
CA ILE A 202 -4.15 8.53 10.40
C ILE A 202 -2.86 9.31 10.16
N ASP A 203 -2.02 9.48 11.19
CA ASP A 203 -0.76 10.23 11.11
C ASP A 203 0.23 9.55 10.15
N THR A 204 0.33 8.21 10.18
CA THR A 204 1.12 7.42 9.23
C THR A 204 0.73 7.71 7.78
N LEU A 205 -0.56 7.58 7.47
CA LEU A 205 -1.04 7.79 6.10
C LEU A 205 -0.95 9.25 5.67
N TYR A 206 -1.18 10.19 6.59
CA TYR A 206 -1.01 11.61 6.32
C TYR A 206 0.44 11.94 5.98
N ASP A 207 1.39 11.44 6.77
CA ASP A 207 2.80 11.63 6.50
C ASP A 207 3.25 10.95 5.21
N ARG A 208 2.68 9.79 4.89
CA ARG A 208 2.96 9.07 3.66
C ARG A 208 2.43 9.78 2.42
N ASP A 209 1.13 10.05 2.36
CA ASP A 209 0.44 10.39 1.10
C ASP A 209 0.09 11.87 0.99
N PHE A 210 0.04 12.62 2.09
CA PHE A 210 -0.20 14.06 2.07
C PHE A 210 1.10 14.87 2.11
N THR A 211 1.96 14.69 3.14
CA THR A 211 3.22 15.43 3.24
C THR A 211 4.34 14.80 2.45
N GLY A 212 4.33 13.47 2.31
CA GLY A 212 5.38 12.70 1.69
C GLY A 212 6.61 12.46 2.57
N ASN A 213 6.56 12.82 3.84
CA ASN A 213 7.68 12.70 4.75
C ASN A 213 7.84 11.25 5.26
N LEU A 214 8.60 10.43 4.51
CA LEU A 214 8.79 9.01 4.82
C LEU A 214 9.55 8.78 6.13
N GLU A 215 10.37 9.71 6.58
CA GLU A 215 11.07 9.58 7.85
C GLU A 215 10.11 9.80 9.03
N ARG A 216 9.17 10.75 8.92
CA ARG A 216 8.15 10.97 9.94
C ARG A 216 7.14 9.82 9.95
N GLU A 217 6.73 9.31 8.77
CA GLU A 217 5.93 8.08 8.64
C GLU A 217 6.57 6.92 9.40
N ARG A 218 7.87 6.67 9.19
CA ARG A 218 8.60 5.58 9.84
C ARG A 218 8.62 5.72 11.35
N ARG A 219 8.92 6.91 11.88
CA ARG A 219 8.93 7.17 13.34
C ARG A 219 7.56 6.97 13.97
N THR A 220 6.50 7.42 13.31
CA THR A 220 5.12 7.22 13.77
C THR A 220 4.79 5.73 13.85
N LEU A 221 5.16 4.95 12.84
CA LEU A 221 4.96 3.49 12.82
C LEU A 221 5.78 2.76 13.90
N GLU A 222 7.04 3.15 14.09
CA GLU A 222 7.89 2.59 15.13
C GLU A 222 7.31 2.86 16.54
N THR A 223 6.88 4.09 16.80
CA THR A 223 6.20 4.47 18.05
C THR A 223 4.90 3.69 18.25
N TRP A 224 4.16 3.45 17.16
CA TRP A 224 2.94 2.63 17.22
C TRP A 224 3.26 1.18 17.58
N ALA A 225 4.27 0.57 16.96
CA ALA A 225 4.71 -0.80 17.27
C ALA A 225 5.17 -0.95 18.74
N GLU A 226 5.89 0.03 19.26
CA GLU A 226 6.31 0.06 20.68
C GLU A 226 5.13 0.22 21.64
N SER A 227 4.15 1.07 21.29
CA SER A 227 2.96 1.32 22.12
C SER A 227 2.00 0.15 22.13
N TYR A 228 1.96 -0.64 21.06
CA TYR A 228 1.06 -1.79 20.87
C TYR A 228 1.82 -3.05 20.44
N PRO A 229 2.66 -3.62 21.29
CA PRO A 229 3.62 -4.68 20.93
C PRO A 229 2.97 -6.01 20.51
N ARG A 230 1.66 -6.17 20.68
CA ARG A 230 0.89 -7.35 20.26
C ARG A 230 0.13 -7.15 18.95
N MET A 231 0.24 -5.99 18.33
CA MET A 231 -0.42 -5.71 17.04
C MET A 231 0.52 -6.02 15.87
N ALA A 232 0.11 -6.91 14.98
CA ALA A 232 0.85 -7.21 13.75
C ALA A 232 0.83 -6.05 12.73
N GLY A 233 -0.24 -5.22 12.77
CA GLY A 233 -0.47 -4.13 11.81
C GLY A 233 0.70 -3.16 11.65
N PRO A 234 1.22 -2.54 12.73
CA PRO A 234 2.36 -1.63 12.63
C PRO A 234 3.58 -2.25 11.93
N HIS A 235 3.97 -3.47 12.30
CA HIS A 235 5.09 -4.19 11.68
C HIS A 235 4.85 -4.46 10.19
N THR A 236 3.62 -4.80 9.81
CA THR A 236 3.21 -5.00 8.42
C THR A 236 3.33 -3.71 7.62
N LEU A 237 2.93 -2.56 8.20
CA LEU A 237 3.01 -1.26 7.55
C LEU A 237 4.46 -0.74 7.48
N ILE A 238 5.29 -0.95 8.52
CA ILE A 238 6.72 -0.65 8.49
C ILE A 238 7.38 -1.35 7.29
N ALA A 239 7.15 -2.66 7.16
CA ALA A 239 7.73 -3.47 6.09
C ALA A 239 7.22 -3.10 4.69
N GLY A 240 5.90 -2.93 4.54
CA GLY A 240 5.25 -2.76 3.25
C GLY A 240 5.18 -1.31 2.76
N LEU A 241 5.36 -0.35 3.65
CA LEU A 241 5.30 1.07 3.31
C LEU A 241 6.65 1.77 3.53
N ALA A 242 7.06 1.99 4.77
CA ALA A 242 8.19 2.84 5.09
C ALA A 242 9.53 2.27 4.58
N LEU A 243 9.84 1.01 4.90
CA LEU A 243 11.11 0.38 4.53
C LEU A 243 11.17 0.02 3.04
N LEU A 244 10.04 -0.41 2.45
CA LEU A 244 9.94 -0.66 1.02
C LEU A 244 10.21 0.61 0.21
N SER A 245 9.60 1.73 0.60
CA SER A 245 9.74 3.00 -0.11
C SER A 245 11.14 3.62 0.00
N THR A 246 11.93 3.22 1.00
CA THR A 246 13.29 3.71 1.24
C THR A 246 14.39 2.72 0.85
N GLY A 247 14.03 1.54 0.31
CA GLY A 247 14.98 0.53 -0.17
C GLY A 247 15.64 -0.31 0.93
N GLN A 248 15.08 -0.31 2.15
CA GLN A 248 15.63 -1.04 3.31
C GLN A 248 15.03 -2.46 3.41
N HIS A 249 15.20 -3.26 2.35
CA HIS A 249 14.50 -4.54 2.15
C HIS A 249 14.85 -5.61 3.19
N GLU A 250 16.09 -5.66 3.69
CA GLU A 250 16.50 -6.60 4.76
C GLU A 250 15.75 -6.32 6.07
N LEU A 251 15.66 -5.05 6.45
CA LEU A 251 14.90 -4.66 7.63
C LEU A 251 13.41 -4.91 7.44
N ALA A 252 12.90 -4.72 6.22
CA ALA A 252 11.50 -5.03 5.90
C ALA A 252 11.19 -6.51 6.09
N ILE A 253 12.09 -7.43 5.70
CA ILE A 253 11.91 -8.87 5.95
C ILE A 253 11.84 -9.15 7.45
N ALA A 254 12.74 -8.58 8.25
CA ALA A 254 12.73 -8.75 9.71
C ALA A 254 11.42 -8.26 10.35
N GLU A 255 10.86 -7.14 9.87
CA GLU A 255 9.57 -6.64 10.35
C GLU A 255 8.40 -7.56 9.94
N THR A 256 8.44 -8.16 8.72
CA THR A 256 7.42 -9.14 8.33
C THR A 256 7.47 -10.41 9.17
N GLU A 257 8.65 -10.83 9.65
CA GLU A 257 8.79 -11.97 10.55
C GLU A 257 8.11 -11.71 11.90
N LYS A 258 8.26 -10.51 12.45
CA LYS A 258 7.54 -10.09 13.66
C LYS A 258 6.02 -10.07 13.41
N ALA A 259 5.58 -9.52 12.27
CA ALA A 259 4.17 -9.48 11.91
C ALA A 259 3.57 -10.88 11.79
N ILE A 260 4.26 -11.83 11.13
CA ILE A 260 3.83 -13.23 10.97
C ILE A 260 3.84 -13.97 12.32
N ALA A 261 4.80 -13.68 13.21
CA ALA A 261 4.82 -14.26 14.55
C ALA A 261 3.59 -13.82 15.38
N LEU A 262 3.14 -12.58 15.22
CA LEU A 262 1.97 -12.03 15.91
C LEU A 262 0.65 -12.47 15.24
N ASP A 263 0.60 -12.52 13.92
CA ASP A 263 -0.55 -12.99 13.13
C ASP A 263 -0.06 -13.92 12.00
N PRO A 264 0.00 -15.24 12.25
CA PRO A 264 0.50 -16.22 11.29
C PRO A 264 -0.30 -16.34 9.99
N ASP A 265 -1.49 -15.75 9.93
CA ASP A 265 -2.37 -15.79 8.76
C ASP A 265 -2.51 -14.40 8.11
N SER A 266 -1.62 -13.47 8.44
CA SER A 266 -1.58 -12.13 7.85
C SER A 266 -1.14 -12.16 6.38
N ASN A 267 -2.09 -12.16 5.46
CA ASN A 267 -1.85 -12.14 4.01
C ASN A 267 -0.93 -10.97 3.57
N PRO A 268 -1.11 -9.71 4.06
CA PRO A 268 -0.19 -8.63 3.72
C PRO A 268 1.25 -8.87 4.18
N ALA A 269 1.47 -9.51 5.34
CA ALA A 269 2.81 -9.78 5.83
C ALA A 269 3.56 -10.78 4.94
N TYR A 270 2.90 -11.86 4.49
CA TYR A 270 3.49 -12.80 3.51
C TYR A 270 3.75 -12.11 2.17
N GLY A 271 2.82 -11.29 1.68
CA GLY A 271 3.00 -10.54 0.44
C GLY A 271 4.20 -9.60 0.50
N ASN A 272 4.34 -8.85 1.59
CA ASN A 272 5.46 -7.94 1.81
C ASN A 272 6.79 -8.71 1.93
N ARG A 273 6.81 -9.84 2.66
CA ARG A 273 7.99 -10.69 2.79
C ARG A 273 8.45 -11.20 1.43
N ALA A 274 7.56 -11.84 0.70
CA ALA A 274 7.88 -12.40 -0.62
C ALA A 274 8.37 -11.32 -1.59
N PHE A 275 7.77 -10.14 -1.57
CA PHE A 275 8.17 -9.05 -2.43
C PHE A 275 9.52 -8.44 -2.04
N ASN A 276 9.82 -8.24 -0.76
CA ASN A 276 11.14 -7.76 -0.32
C ASN A 276 12.24 -8.80 -0.61
N GLN A 277 11.97 -10.10 -0.47
CA GLN A 277 12.89 -11.18 -0.89
C GLN A 277 13.16 -11.14 -2.40
N LEU A 278 12.13 -10.93 -3.22
CA LEU A 278 12.28 -10.73 -4.67
C LEU A 278 13.22 -9.54 -4.95
N LEU A 279 13.01 -8.38 -4.30
CA LEU A 279 13.82 -7.18 -4.52
C LEU A 279 15.30 -7.35 -4.16
N LEU A 280 15.59 -8.24 -3.20
CA LEU A 280 16.95 -8.68 -2.85
C LEU A 280 17.50 -9.76 -3.79
N ASN A 281 16.81 -10.11 -4.87
CA ASN A 281 17.15 -11.20 -5.78
C ASN A 281 17.19 -12.59 -5.12
N ARG A 282 16.50 -12.75 -3.97
CA ARG A 282 16.32 -14.04 -3.26
C ARG A 282 15.10 -14.75 -3.82
N LEU A 283 15.19 -15.17 -5.09
CA LEU A 283 14.02 -15.67 -5.83
C LEU A 283 13.43 -16.95 -5.25
N ASP A 284 14.29 -17.87 -4.78
CA ASP A 284 13.86 -19.13 -4.16
C ASP A 284 13.16 -18.90 -2.82
N ASP A 285 13.66 -17.95 -2.00
CA ASP A 285 13.04 -17.58 -0.73
C ASP A 285 11.67 -16.92 -0.97
N ALA A 286 11.56 -16.06 -1.99
CA ALA A 286 10.30 -15.44 -2.38
C ALA A 286 9.25 -16.50 -2.77
N LEU A 287 9.64 -17.50 -3.60
CA LEU A 287 8.76 -18.61 -3.95
C LEU A 287 8.43 -19.52 -2.76
N LEU A 288 9.37 -19.74 -1.84
CA LEU A 288 9.11 -20.46 -0.61
C LEU A 288 8.04 -19.73 0.23
N THR A 289 8.18 -18.42 0.40
CA THR A 289 7.20 -17.59 1.13
C THR A 289 5.82 -17.67 0.47
N VAL A 290 5.74 -17.63 -0.86
CA VAL A 290 4.49 -17.79 -1.61
C VAL A 290 3.86 -19.18 -1.35
N ARG A 291 4.67 -20.26 -1.36
CA ARG A 291 4.17 -21.62 -1.03
C ARG A 291 3.66 -21.70 0.41
N LEU A 292 4.38 -21.16 1.38
CA LEU A 292 3.94 -21.13 2.78
C LEU A 292 2.62 -20.37 2.97
N ALA A 293 2.41 -19.29 2.22
CA ALA A 293 1.13 -18.59 2.19
C ALA A 293 0.02 -19.45 1.59
N ALA A 294 0.28 -20.14 0.47
CA ALA A 294 -0.67 -21.03 -0.20
C ALA A 294 -1.08 -22.23 0.68
N GLU A 295 -0.15 -22.83 1.44
CA GLU A 295 -0.44 -23.89 2.41
C GLU A 295 -1.44 -23.42 3.49
N ARG A 296 -1.41 -22.11 3.81
CA ARG A 296 -2.37 -21.45 4.70
C ARG A 296 -3.63 -20.95 3.99
N LYS A 297 -3.77 -21.23 2.69
CA LYS A 297 -4.87 -20.75 1.83
C LYS A 297 -4.94 -19.21 1.73
N LEU A 298 -3.81 -18.55 1.90
CA LEU A 298 -3.68 -17.11 1.73
C LEU A 298 -3.36 -16.81 0.26
N GLU A 299 -4.27 -16.13 -0.39
CA GLU A 299 -4.12 -15.69 -1.78
C GLU A 299 -4.26 -14.18 -1.89
N SER A 300 -3.36 -13.54 -2.62
CA SER A 300 -3.44 -12.10 -2.89
C SER A 300 -2.81 -11.73 -4.21
N ALA A 301 -3.20 -10.59 -4.74
CA ALA A 301 -2.60 -10.04 -5.95
C ALA A 301 -1.09 -9.80 -5.78
N SER A 302 -0.62 -9.44 -4.58
CA SER A 302 0.81 -9.22 -4.32
C SER A 302 1.63 -10.51 -4.41
N LEU A 303 1.11 -11.62 -3.88
CA LEU A 303 1.75 -12.94 -4.00
C LEU A 303 1.80 -13.41 -5.46
N LEU A 304 0.71 -13.26 -6.20
CA LEU A 304 0.66 -13.59 -7.63
C LEU A 304 1.61 -12.71 -8.45
N LEU A 305 1.70 -11.40 -8.16
CA LEU A 305 2.66 -10.52 -8.81
C LEU A 305 4.10 -10.89 -8.49
N THR A 306 4.41 -11.32 -7.28
CA THR A 306 5.74 -11.84 -6.93
C THR A 306 6.08 -13.07 -7.76
N GLN A 307 5.16 -14.03 -7.91
CA GLN A 307 5.34 -15.19 -8.81
C GLN A 307 5.57 -14.77 -10.26
N TYR A 308 4.79 -13.81 -10.76
CA TYR A 308 4.96 -13.26 -12.09
C TYR A 308 6.38 -12.72 -12.30
N PHE A 309 6.88 -11.89 -11.38
CA PHE A 309 8.20 -11.30 -11.50
C PHE A 309 9.32 -12.32 -11.37
N VAL A 310 9.18 -13.33 -10.50
CA VAL A 310 10.15 -14.44 -10.45
C VAL A 310 10.16 -15.20 -11.76
N ALA A 311 8.98 -15.53 -12.32
CA ALA A 311 8.88 -16.22 -13.61
C ALA A 311 9.51 -15.38 -14.75
N PHE A 312 9.29 -14.06 -14.74
CA PHE A 312 9.90 -13.14 -15.70
C PHE A 312 11.43 -13.11 -15.60
N LEU A 313 11.98 -12.97 -14.39
CA LEU A 313 13.42 -12.90 -14.15
C LEU A 313 14.15 -14.22 -14.46
N THR A 314 13.46 -15.35 -14.31
CA THR A 314 13.99 -16.70 -14.58
C THR A 314 13.71 -17.18 -16.01
N GLY A 315 12.95 -16.43 -16.82
CA GLY A 315 12.56 -16.82 -18.17
C GLY A 315 11.56 -18.00 -18.21
N ASN A 316 10.84 -18.26 -17.13
CA ASN A 316 9.85 -19.35 -17.07
C ASN A 316 8.52 -18.92 -17.70
N GLU A 317 8.43 -19.04 -19.03
CA GLU A 317 7.24 -18.62 -19.79
C GLU A 317 5.95 -19.36 -19.42
N ASN A 318 6.04 -20.64 -19.00
CA ASN A 318 4.85 -21.42 -18.61
C ASN A 318 4.24 -20.85 -17.34
N GLU A 319 5.06 -20.60 -16.32
CA GLU A 319 4.61 -20.01 -15.06
C GLU A 319 4.14 -18.57 -15.27
N LEU A 320 4.81 -17.81 -16.15
CA LEU A 320 4.40 -16.46 -16.49
C LEU A 320 2.98 -16.41 -17.07
N ARG A 321 2.67 -17.24 -18.08
CA ARG A 321 1.33 -17.35 -18.65
C ARG A 321 0.27 -17.80 -17.64
N ARG A 322 0.61 -18.76 -16.78
CA ARG A 322 -0.27 -19.26 -15.72
C ARG A 322 -0.61 -18.16 -14.73
N THR A 323 0.40 -17.40 -14.30
CA THR A 323 0.24 -16.32 -13.31
C THR A 323 -0.56 -15.15 -13.87
N VAL A 324 -0.30 -14.74 -15.12
CA VAL A 324 -1.11 -13.73 -15.82
C VAL A 324 -2.59 -14.14 -15.87
N THR A 325 -2.86 -15.42 -16.22
CA THR A 325 -4.24 -15.94 -16.25
C THR A 325 -4.89 -15.88 -14.88
N ALA A 326 -4.15 -16.17 -13.82
CA ALA A 326 -4.66 -16.09 -12.44
C ALA A 326 -4.95 -14.65 -12.01
N ILE A 327 -4.04 -13.70 -12.32
CA ILE A 327 -4.20 -12.27 -11.99
C ILE A 327 -5.42 -11.68 -12.71
N ARG A 328 -5.63 -12.01 -13.99
CA ARG A 328 -6.76 -11.50 -14.79
C ARG A 328 -8.14 -12.01 -14.35
N LYS A 329 -8.20 -13.03 -13.48
CA LYS A 329 -9.48 -13.45 -12.87
C LYS A 329 -10.05 -12.37 -11.92
N ASN A 330 -9.22 -11.46 -11.42
CA ASN A 330 -9.65 -10.33 -10.63
C ASN A 330 -9.69 -9.05 -11.50
N PRO A 331 -10.88 -8.54 -11.86
CA PRO A 331 -10.99 -7.34 -12.70
C PRO A 331 -10.29 -6.10 -12.13
N ALA A 332 -10.08 -6.03 -10.81
CA ALA A 332 -9.40 -4.91 -10.17
C ALA A 332 -7.87 -4.88 -10.40
N THR A 333 -7.30 -5.91 -11.02
CA THR A 333 -5.87 -6.03 -11.31
C THR A 333 -5.55 -6.16 -12.80
N GLU A 334 -6.58 -6.20 -13.66
CA GLU A 334 -6.43 -6.44 -15.10
C GLU A 334 -5.66 -5.31 -15.81
N ASP A 335 -5.93 -4.07 -15.45
CA ASP A 335 -5.23 -2.90 -15.98
C ASP A 335 -3.75 -2.89 -15.55
N ALA A 336 -3.48 -3.18 -14.26
CA ALA A 336 -2.12 -3.23 -13.73
C ALA A 336 -1.28 -4.31 -14.42
N ILE A 337 -1.82 -5.53 -14.58
CA ILE A 337 -1.05 -6.59 -15.27
C ILE A 337 -0.86 -6.27 -16.74
N SER A 338 -1.84 -5.65 -17.40
CA SER A 338 -1.70 -5.21 -18.79
C SER A 338 -0.60 -4.15 -18.93
N HIS A 339 -0.49 -3.20 -17.99
CA HIS A 339 0.59 -2.23 -17.97
C HIS A 339 1.96 -2.90 -17.74
N ILE A 340 2.05 -3.85 -16.80
CA ILE A 340 3.28 -4.61 -16.53
C ILE A 340 3.73 -5.40 -17.77
N GLU A 341 2.81 -6.04 -18.49
CA GLU A 341 3.10 -6.73 -19.75
C GLU A 341 3.55 -5.74 -20.83
N ALA A 342 2.96 -4.54 -20.89
CA ALA A 342 3.39 -3.50 -21.83
C ALA A 342 4.84 -3.06 -21.56
N LEU A 343 5.24 -2.89 -20.29
CA LEU A 343 6.62 -2.59 -19.91
C LEU A 343 7.57 -3.73 -20.30
N ALA A 344 7.20 -4.99 -20.05
CA ALA A 344 7.99 -6.15 -20.43
C ALA A 344 8.20 -6.24 -21.97
N LEU A 345 7.16 -5.97 -22.75
CA LEU A 345 7.24 -5.88 -24.20
C LEU A 345 8.12 -4.72 -24.65
N ALA A 346 8.00 -3.55 -24.03
CA ALA A 346 8.85 -2.40 -24.32
C ALA A 346 10.32 -2.72 -24.02
N ARG A 347 10.62 -3.32 -22.86
CA ARG A 347 11.97 -3.79 -22.50
C ARG A 347 12.57 -4.73 -23.53
N SER A 348 11.75 -5.56 -24.18
CA SER A 348 12.16 -6.49 -25.23
C SER A 348 12.20 -5.84 -26.63
N GLY A 349 11.99 -4.51 -26.74
CA GLY A 349 11.98 -3.78 -28.01
C GLY A 349 10.71 -3.97 -28.86
N GLN A 350 9.70 -4.68 -28.35
CA GLN A 350 8.43 -4.95 -29.05
C GLN A 350 7.45 -3.77 -28.91
N LEU A 351 7.87 -2.58 -29.38
CA LEU A 351 7.17 -1.33 -29.10
C LEU A 351 5.76 -1.26 -29.67
N ARG A 352 5.46 -1.94 -30.81
CA ARG A 352 4.10 -1.96 -31.36
C ARG A 352 3.13 -2.68 -30.42
N ASP A 353 3.53 -3.82 -29.91
CA ASP A 353 2.70 -4.61 -29.00
C ASP A 353 2.64 -3.95 -27.61
N ALA A 354 3.73 -3.36 -27.14
CA ALA A 354 3.76 -2.56 -25.92
C ALA A 354 2.73 -1.41 -25.95
N ARG A 355 2.68 -0.64 -27.06
CA ARG A 355 1.70 0.44 -27.24
C ARG A 355 0.27 -0.06 -27.21
N ARG A 356 -0.02 -1.18 -27.89
CA ARG A 356 -1.35 -1.79 -27.92
C ARG A 356 -1.78 -2.23 -26.52
N THR A 357 -0.90 -2.93 -25.82
CA THR A 357 -1.18 -3.47 -24.47
C THR A 357 -1.32 -2.35 -23.45
N SER A 358 -0.49 -1.30 -23.52
CA SER A 358 -0.61 -0.11 -22.68
C SER A 358 -1.94 0.64 -22.91
N ALA A 359 -2.39 0.76 -24.15
CA ALA A 359 -3.68 1.39 -24.45
C ALA A 359 -4.84 0.64 -23.78
N VAL A 360 -4.80 -0.69 -23.72
CA VAL A 360 -5.78 -1.51 -22.98
C VAL A 360 -5.78 -1.17 -21.49
N ALA A 361 -4.59 -1.06 -20.86
CA ALA A 361 -4.50 -0.69 -19.44
C ALA A 361 -5.13 0.68 -19.16
N VAL A 362 -4.81 1.68 -20.01
CA VAL A 362 -5.36 3.04 -19.90
C VAL A 362 -6.89 3.02 -20.05
N GLU A 363 -7.41 2.30 -21.03
CA GLU A 363 -8.85 2.20 -21.27
C GLU A 363 -9.61 1.56 -20.11
N ILE A 364 -9.08 0.48 -19.52
CA ILE A 364 -9.68 -0.19 -18.35
C ILE A 364 -9.75 0.79 -17.18
N ALA A 365 -8.65 1.48 -16.86
CA ALA A 365 -8.60 2.45 -15.76
C ALA A 365 -9.57 3.63 -15.98
N GLN A 366 -9.66 4.16 -17.21
CA GLN A 366 -10.61 5.23 -17.57
C GLN A 366 -12.06 4.78 -17.41
N ARG A 367 -12.42 3.57 -17.88
CA ARG A 367 -13.78 3.02 -17.70
C ARG A 367 -14.15 2.83 -16.23
N ALA A 368 -13.15 2.56 -15.39
CA ALA A 368 -13.34 2.46 -13.95
C ALA A 368 -13.41 3.83 -13.23
N GLY A 369 -13.30 4.95 -13.97
CA GLY A 369 -13.29 6.30 -13.41
C GLY A 369 -11.98 6.64 -12.66
N GLN A 370 -10.89 5.89 -12.90
CA GLN A 370 -9.59 6.05 -12.26
C GLN A 370 -8.67 6.88 -13.18
N GLY A 371 -8.87 8.19 -13.17
CA GLY A 371 -8.20 9.10 -14.09
C GLY A 371 -6.71 9.18 -13.86
N GLU A 372 -6.27 9.35 -12.62
CA GLU A 372 -4.84 9.45 -12.28
C GLU A 372 -4.11 8.13 -12.55
N ARG A 373 -4.74 6.99 -12.25
CA ARG A 373 -4.20 5.66 -12.57
C ARG A 373 -4.02 5.47 -14.08
N ALA A 374 -4.98 5.91 -14.90
CA ALA A 374 -4.83 5.92 -16.35
C ALA A 374 -3.67 6.84 -16.80
N GLY A 375 -3.53 8.00 -16.14
CA GLY A 375 -2.41 8.92 -16.32
C GLY A 375 -1.06 8.29 -16.00
N LEU A 376 -0.96 7.50 -14.93
CA LEU A 376 0.26 6.76 -14.58
C LEU A 376 0.68 5.78 -15.69
N PHE A 377 -0.27 5.05 -16.27
CA PHE A 377 0.03 4.12 -17.35
C PHE A 377 0.52 4.84 -18.62
N GLU A 378 -0.13 5.95 -18.97
CA GLU A 378 0.30 6.77 -20.11
C GLU A 378 1.64 7.47 -19.83
N ALA A 379 1.92 7.90 -18.59
CA ALA A 379 3.21 8.45 -18.19
C ALA A 379 4.35 7.41 -18.29
N GLY A 380 4.10 6.17 -17.86
CA GLY A 380 5.01 5.05 -18.08
C GLY A 380 5.31 4.85 -19.56
N ARG A 381 4.29 4.95 -20.43
CA ARG A 381 4.48 4.94 -21.89
C ARG A 381 5.35 6.10 -22.36
N ALA A 382 5.11 7.31 -21.90
CA ALA A 382 5.94 8.46 -22.26
C ALA A 382 7.41 8.22 -21.93
N VAL A 383 7.71 7.60 -20.78
CA VAL A 383 9.06 7.31 -20.33
C VAL A 383 9.76 6.31 -21.26
N TRP A 384 9.15 5.16 -21.60
CA TRP A 384 9.84 4.23 -22.50
C TRP A 384 9.99 4.76 -23.93
N GLU A 385 9.01 5.54 -24.43
CA GLU A 385 9.14 6.16 -25.75
C GLU A 385 10.33 7.16 -25.78
N ALA A 386 10.53 7.88 -24.66
CA ALA A 386 11.68 8.76 -24.52
C ALA A 386 13.02 7.98 -24.47
N PHE A 387 13.08 6.87 -23.73
CA PHE A 387 14.25 6.00 -23.69
C PHE A 387 14.63 5.46 -25.07
N TYR A 388 13.66 5.13 -25.92
CA TYR A 388 13.90 4.66 -27.28
C TYR A 388 14.05 5.78 -28.32
N GLY A 389 14.16 7.04 -27.91
CA GLY A 389 14.37 8.20 -28.79
C GLY A 389 13.15 8.63 -29.59
N ASN A 390 11.96 8.08 -29.29
CA ASN A 390 10.71 8.43 -29.95
C ASN A 390 10.14 9.74 -29.40
N ALA A 391 10.92 10.84 -29.48
CA ALA A 391 10.63 12.11 -28.79
C ALA A 391 9.23 12.69 -29.07
N ALA A 392 8.73 12.58 -30.30
CA ALA A 392 7.40 13.08 -30.64
C ALA A 392 6.28 12.29 -29.92
N VAL A 393 6.41 10.96 -29.88
CA VAL A 393 5.44 10.08 -29.19
C VAL A 393 5.55 10.26 -27.69
N ALA A 394 6.76 10.39 -27.16
CA ALA A 394 6.99 10.63 -25.74
C ALA A 394 6.31 11.94 -25.26
N ARG A 395 6.47 13.04 -26.01
CA ARG A 395 5.78 14.31 -25.68
C ARG A 395 4.26 14.18 -25.77
N GLN A 396 3.73 13.51 -26.80
CA GLN A 396 2.29 13.27 -26.92
C GLN A 396 1.75 12.46 -25.73
N SER A 397 2.44 11.37 -25.34
CA SER A 397 2.03 10.55 -24.21
C SER A 397 2.18 11.30 -22.88
N ALA A 398 3.22 12.12 -22.68
CA ALA A 398 3.35 12.97 -21.50
C ALA A 398 2.19 13.97 -21.37
N THR A 399 1.84 14.65 -22.47
CA THR A 399 0.69 15.55 -22.49
C THR A 399 -0.62 14.81 -22.14
N ARG A 400 -0.83 13.64 -22.75
CA ARG A 400 -1.99 12.80 -22.47
C ARG A 400 -2.06 12.34 -21.02
N ALA A 401 -0.91 11.95 -20.42
CA ALA A 401 -0.82 11.57 -19.02
C ALA A 401 -1.26 12.72 -18.10
N LEU A 402 -0.79 13.94 -18.37
CA LEU A 402 -1.17 15.14 -17.61
C LEU A 402 -2.66 15.51 -17.78
N GLU A 403 -3.25 15.28 -18.94
CA GLU A 403 -4.71 15.46 -19.14
C GLU A 403 -5.54 14.48 -18.31
N LEU A 404 -5.06 13.24 -18.14
CA LEU A 404 -5.76 12.17 -17.42
C LEU A 404 -5.59 12.29 -15.90
N GLY A 405 -4.38 12.62 -15.45
CA GLY A 405 -4.00 12.54 -14.04
C GLY A 405 -3.29 13.79 -13.50
N ARG A 406 -3.72 14.98 -13.92
CA ARG A 406 -3.13 16.25 -13.44
C ARG A 406 -3.21 16.35 -11.91
N SER A 407 -2.12 16.81 -11.29
CA SER A 407 -1.93 16.89 -9.84
C SER A 407 -1.57 15.56 -9.16
N GLY A 408 -1.35 14.50 -9.93
CA GLY A 408 -0.73 13.28 -9.44
C GLY A 408 0.79 13.43 -9.41
N ARG A 409 1.38 13.42 -8.22
CA ARG A 409 2.85 13.61 -8.04
C ARG A 409 3.69 12.71 -8.95
N GLU A 410 3.32 11.44 -9.06
CA GLU A 410 4.04 10.46 -9.87
C GLU A 410 3.81 10.65 -11.36
N VAL A 411 2.62 11.08 -11.77
CA VAL A 411 2.29 11.43 -13.16
C VAL A 411 3.12 12.63 -13.59
N ASP A 412 3.15 13.67 -12.77
CA ASP A 412 3.89 14.91 -13.05
C ASP A 412 5.40 14.65 -13.13
N TYR A 413 5.95 13.81 -12.24
CA TYR A 413 7.37 13.42 -12.29
C TYR A 413 7.70 12.63 -13.56
N ALA A 414 6.92 11.60 -13.89
CA ALA A 414 7.21 10.77 -15.05
C ALA A 414 7.05 11.54 -16.37
N ALA A 415 6.03 12.42 -16.45
CA ALA A 415 5.86 13.33 -17.58
C ALA A 415 7.07 14.28 -17.70
N ALA A 416 7.50 14.91 -16.59
CA ALA A 416 8.66 15.79 -16.57
C ALA A 416 9.94 15.07 -17.00
N PHE A 417 10.15 13.83 -16.52
CA PHE A 417 11.29 13.00 -16.87
C PHE A 417 11.29 12.64 -18.36
N ALA A 418 10.17 12.18 -18.91
CA ALA A 418 10.02 11.87 -20.31
C ALA A 418 10.23 13.09 -21.21
N LEU A 419 9.67 14.24 -20.84
CA LEU A 419 9.83 15.51 -21.56
C LEU A 419 11.29 15.99 -21.56
N ALA A 420 12.00 15.86 -20.43
CA ALA A 420 13.41 16.20 -20.35
C ALA A 420 14.25 15.35 -21.30
N LEU A 421 14.03 14.03 -21.34
CA LEU A 421 14.69 13.11 -22.26
C LEU A 421 14.31 13.39 -23.73
N ALA A 422 13.06 13.80 -23.99
CA ALA A 422 12.56 14.16 -25.32
C ALA A 422 12.96 15.58 -25.78
N GLY A 423 13.74 16.32 -24.98
CA GLY A 423 14.24 17.64 -25.31
C GLY A 423 13.27 18.80 -25.06
N ASP A 424 12.11 18.57 -24.45
CA ASP A 424 11.17 19.62 -24.04
C ASP A 424 11.49 20.13 -22.64
N LEU A 425 12.58 20.84 -22.51
CA LEU A 425 13.04 21.37 -21.22
C LEU A 425 12.11 22.43 -20.61
N PRO A 426 11.47 23.34 -21.39
CA PRO A 426 10.60 24.35 -20.80
C PRO A 426 9.43 23.72 -20.03
N GLN A 427 8.72 22.76 -20.64
CA GLN A 427 7.59 22.10 -20.01
C GLN A 427 8.04 21.22 -18.83
N SER A 428 9.17 20.50 -18.97
CA SER A 428 9.74 19.69 -17.90
C SER A 428 10.13 20.54 -16.68
N ARG A 429 10.72 21.72 -16.89
CA ARG A 429 11.08 22.65 -15.79
C ARG A 429 9.85 23.18 -15.07
N ALA A 430 8.80 23.54 -15.79
CA ALA A 430 7.55 23.99 -15.19
C ALA A 430 6.95 22.92 -14.26
N LEU A 431 6.93 21.66 -14.69
CA LEU A 431 6.48 20.52 -13.86
C LEU A 431 7.38 20.32 -12.64
N ALA A 432 8.71 20.47 -12.79
CA ALA A 432 9.64 20.35 -11.66
C ALA A 432 9.43 21.47 -10.63
N GLU A 433 9.13 22.70 -11.06
CA GLU A 433 8.80 23.82 -10.20
C GLU A 433 7.47 23.61 -9.46
N ASP A 434 6.46 23.06 -10.16
CA ASP A 434 5.18 22.69 -9.55
C ASP A 434 5.37 21.59 -8.50
N LEU A 435 6.12 20.54 -8.79
CA LEU A 435 6.46 19.48 -7.83
C LEU A 435 7.18 20.04 -6.59
N ALA A 436 8.15 20.93 -6.78
CA ALA A 436 8.89 21.52 -5.68
C ALA A 436 7.99 22.37 -4.76
N ARG A 437 7.02 23.09 -5.36
CA ARG A 437 6.09 23.97 -4.64
C ARG A 437 5.00 23.18 -3.91
N GLU A 438 4.46 22.14 -4.56
CA GLU A 438 3.32 21.37 -4.03
C GLU A 438 3.75 20.32 -3.00
N PHE A 439 4.99 19.82 -3.09
CA PHE A 439 5.50 18.73 -2.26
C PHE A 439 6.83 19.10 -1.55
N PRO A 440 6.85 20.18 -0.73
CA PRO A 440 8.09 20.72 -0.14
C PRO A 440 8.73 19.79 0.90
N GLU A 441 7.97 18.90 1.53
CA GLU A 441 8.44 17.94 2.54
C GLU A 441 8.58 16.51 2.00
N ASP A 442 8.18 16.26 0.75
CA ASP A 442 8.12 14.93 0.19
C ASP A 442 9.52 14.35 -0.08
N THR A 443 9.83 13.25 0.59
CA THR A 443 11.14 12.58 0.49
C THR A 443 11.48 12.17 -0.94
N SER A 444 10.52 11.60 -1.67
CA SER A 444 10.75 11.16 -3.06
C SER A 444 10.98 12.36 -3.99
N VAL A 445 10.16 13.41 -3.84
CA VAL A 445 10.30 14.63 -4.66
C VAL A 445 11.63 15.33 -4.38
N GLN A 446 11.94 15.56 -3.11
CA GLN A 446 13.11 16.39 -2.76
C GLN A 446 14.44 15.66 -2.96
N PHE A 447 14.50 14.34 -2.74
CA PHE A 447 15.74 13.59 -2.75
C PHE A 447 15.93 12.67 -3.97
N MET A 448 14.86 12.40 -4.75
CA MET A 448 14.94 11.54 -5.93
C MET A 448 14.51 12.27 -7.20
N TYR A 449 13.29 12.82 -7.24
CA TYR A 449 12.69 13.34 -8.46
C TYR A 449 13.35 14.65 -8.92
N LEU A 450 13.40 15.66 -8.06
CA LEU A 450 14.01 16.96 -8.39
C LEU A 450 15.51 16.86 -8.68
N PRO A 451 16.33 16.11 -7.91
CA PRO A 451 17.73 15.89 -8.27
C PRO A 451 17.91 15.27 -9.64
N THR A 452 17.10 14.25 -9.98
CA THR A 452 17.16 13.58 -11.29
C THR A 452 16.78 14.53 -12.42
N LEU A 453 15.72 15.32 -12.27
CA LEU A 453 15.29 16.30 -13.28
C LEU A 453 16.34 17.41 -13.45
N ARG A 454 16.87 17.94 -12.34
CA ARG A 454 17.95 18.98 -12.38
C ARG A 454 19.20 18.47 -13.10
N ALA A 455 19.57 17.21 -12.86
CA ALA A 455 20.68 16.58 -13.57
C ALA A 455 20.41 16.49 -15.07
N LEU A 456 19.21 16.04 -15.48
CA LEU A 456 18.82 16.03 -16.90
C LEU A 456 18.82 17.43 -17.50
N PHE A 457 18.37 18.45 -16.75
CA PHE A 457 18.42 19.85 -17.24
C PHE A 457 19.85 20.33 -17.50
N SER A 458 20.81 19.94 -16.64
CA SER A 458 22.21 20.28 -16.81
C SER A 458 22.84 19.56 -18.00
N LEU A 459 22.42 18.31 -18.28
CA LEU A 459 22.93 17.50 -19.38
C LEU A 459 22.37 17.92 -20.74
N ASN A 460 21.11 18.38 -20.79
CA ASN A 460 20.41 18.71 -22.05
C ASN A 460 20.50 20.19 -22.43
N THR A 461 21.67 20.81 -22.22
CA THR A 461 22.01 22.16 -22.68
C THR A 461 22.97 22.10 -23.86
N PRO A 462 23.11 23.17 -24.68
CA PRO A 462 24.09 23.21 -25.76
C PRO A 462 25.54 22.95 -25.31
N THR A 463 25.85 23.29 -24.05
CA THR A 463 27.10 22.97 -23.36
C THR A 463 26.78 22.21 -22.08
N PRO A 464 26.74 20.85 -22.13
CA PRO A 464 26.37 20.05 -20.97
C PRO A 464 27.27 20.29 -19.75
N ASP A 465 26.64 20.61 -18.61
CA ASP A 465 27.34 20.73 -17.32
C ASP A 465 27.24 19.41 -16.54
N ALA A 466 28.16 18.50 -16.87
CA ALA A 466 28.25 17.19 -16.25
C ALA A 466 28.56 17.27 -14.74
N ALA A 467 29.37 18.25 -14.32
CA ALA A 467 29.72 18.42 -12.90
C ALA A 467 28.49 18.81 -12.07
N ALA A 468 27.67 19.75 -12.55
CA ALA A 468 26.43 20.14 -11.91
C ALA A 468 25.43 18.95 -11.86
N ALA A 469 25.35 18.13 -12.93
CA ALA A 469 24.50 16.95 -12.97
C ALA A 469 24.92 15.90 -11.92
N ILE A 470 26.22 15.57 -11.83
CA ILE A 470 26.76 14.64 -10.84
C ILE A 470 26.49 15.17 -9.42
N HIS A 471 26.75 16.46 -9.20
CA HIS A 471 26.52 17.10 -7.89
C HIS A 471 25.04 17.03 -7.46
N ALA A 472 24.11 17.34 -8.37
CA ALA A 472 22.68 17.25 -8.09
C ALA A 472 22.25 15.85 -7.64
N LEU A 473 22.86 14.79 -8.19
CA LEU A 473 22.51 13.40 -7.89
C LEU A 473 23.16 12.83 -6.62
N GLN A 474 24.09 13.57 -5.97
CA GLN A 474 24.68 13.13 -4.71
C GLN A 474 23.63 12.98 -3.60
N THR A 475 22.61 13.84 -3.55
CA THR A 475 21.53 13.78 -2.56
C THR A 475 20.64 12.56 -2.76
N ALA A 476 20.53 12.03 -3.99
CA ALA A 476 19.72 10.87 -4.32
C ALA A 476 20.37 9.55 -3.88
N SER A 477 21.68 9.51 -3.65
CA SER A 477 22.45 8.26 -3.46
C SER A 477 21.96 7.41 -2.28
N ARG A 478 21.46 8.03 -1.21
CA ARG A 478 20.89 7.31 -0.05
C ARG A 478 19.58 6.57 -0.36
N TYR A 479 18.95 6.91 -1.48
CA TYR A 479 17.69 6.33 -1.95
C TYR A 479 17.85 5.58 -3.28
N ASP A 480 19.09 5.27 -3.70
CA ASP A 480 19.39 4.64 -4.99
C ASP A 480 18.61 3.32 -5.21
N LEU A 481 18.35 2.55 -4.13
CA LEU A 481 17.60 1.28 -4.20
C LEU A 481 16.12 1.44 -3.80
N ALA A 482 15.65 2.66 -3.57
CA ALA A 482 14.28 2.93 -3.23
C ALA A 482 13.37 2.74 -4.45
N LEU A 483 12.21 2.13 -4.24
CA LEU A 483 11.18 2.00 -5.27
C LEU A 483 10.30 3.24 -5.40
N GLY A 484 10.44 4.20 -4.48
CA GLY A 484 9.51 5.30 -4.36
C GLY A 484 8.12 4.81 -3.95
N ARG A 485 7.08 5.60 -4.29
CA ARG A 485 5.70 5.27 -3.91
C ARG A 485 4.89 4.62 -5.02
N ILE A 486 5.44 4.54 -6.22
CA ILE A 486 4.71 4.07 -7.41
C ILE A 486 4.38 2.58 -7.33
N GLY A 487 4.99 1.86 -6.40
CA GLY A 487 4.61 0.51 -5.97
C GLY A 487 4.19 -0.42 -7.10
N PHE A 488 3.07 -1.11 -6.90
CA PHE A 488 2.57 -2.12 -7.84
C PHE A 488 1.94 -1.56 -9.12
N ILE A 489 1.62 -0.26 -9.22
CA ILE A 489 0.81 0.30 -10.30
C ILE A 489 1.68 0.89 -11.41
N GLY A 490 2.60 1.80 -11.08
CA GLY A 490 3.37 2.54 -12.08
C GLY A 490 4.59 1.80 -12.62
N ARG A 491 5.34 1.09 -11.76
CA ARG A 491 6.53 0.29 -12.08
C ARG A 491 7.60 1.01 -12.89
N PHE A 492 7.71 2.30 -12.75
CA PHE A 492 8.78 3.13 -13.32
C PHE A 492 9.41 3.99 -12.21
N GLY A 493 10.60 4.55 -12.46
CA GLY A 493 11.29 5.46 -11.54
C GLY A 493 12.30 4.83 -10.59
N GLY A 494 12.28 3.51 -10.42
CA GLY A 494 13.31 2.82 -9.66
C GLY A 494 14.65 2.88 -10.36
N LEU A 495 15.72 3.26 -9.64
CA LEU A 495 17.09 3.39 -10.13
C LEU A 495 17.31 4.49 -11.21
N TYR A 496 16.33 5.33 -11.53
CA TYR A 496 16.48 6.43 -12.50
C TYR A 496 17.59 7.42 -12.11
N PRO A 497 17.79 7.78 -10.82
CA PRO A 497 18.95 8.57 -10.44
C PRO A 497 20.29 7.93 -10.83
N ILE A 498 20.43 6.60 -10.72
CA ILE A 498 21.63 5.85 -11.11
C ILE A 498 21.83 5.94 -12.63
N TYR A 499 20.79 5.73 -13.42
CA TYR A 499 20.84 5.83 -14.87
C TYR A 499 21.31 7.22 -15.33
N VAL A 500 20.70 8.28 -14.78
CA VAL A 500 21.05 9.66 -15.14
C VAL A 500 22.46 10.02 -14.66
N ARG A 501 22.92 9.46 -13.52
CA ARG A 501 24.29 9.63 -13.04
C ARG A 501 25.31 8.96 -13.99
N GLY A 502 24.98 7.79 -14.52
CA GLY A 502 25.76 7.15 -15.58
C GLY A 502 25.88 8.03 -16.84
N LEU A 503 24.76 8.64 -17.29
CA LEU A 503 24.77 9.60 -18.40
C LEU A 503 25.63 10.84 -18.08
N ALA A 504 25.60 11.34 -16.84
CA ALA A 504 26.41 12.46 -16.41
C ALA A 504 27.92 12.13 -16.44
N TYR A 505 28.32 10.93 -16.03
CA TYR A 505 29.70 10.48 -16.13
C TYR A 505 30.16 10.31 -17.59
N LEU A 506 29.30 9.82 -18.50
CA LEU A 506 29.61 9.80 -19.94
C LEU A 506 29.85 11.21 -20.47
N ALA A 507 28.98 12.18 -20.12
CA ALA A 507 29.16 13.59 -20.51
C ALA A 507 30.45 14.19 -19.93
N ALA A 508 30.85 13.77 -18.72
CA ALA A 508 32.10 14.17 -18.07
C ALA A 508 33.36 13.48 -18.68
N ARG A 509 33.19 12.57 -19.67
CA ARG A 509 34.26 11.72 -20.23
C ARG A 509 34.90 10.80 -19.17
N GLN A 510 34.12 10.31 -18.26
CA GLN A 510 34.49 9.37 -17.18
C GLN A 510 33.84 8.00 -17.46
N PRO A 511 34.36 7.22 -18.45
CA PRO A 511 33.69 5.99 -18.91
C PRO A 511 33.70 4.87 -17.88
N ALA A 512 34.70 4.80 -17.01
CA ALA A 512 34.76 3.78 -15.96
C ALA A 512 33.68 3.97 -14.90
N GLU A 513 33.46 5.22 -14.45
CA GLU A 513 32.42 5.59 -13.50
C GLU A 513 31.04 5.41 -14.13
N ALA A 514 30.88 5.77 -15.40
CA ALA A 514 29.62 5.55 -16.13
C ALA A 514 29.27 4.05 -16.21
N ALA A 515 30.26 3.21 -16.61
CA ALA A 515 30.06 1.77 -16.67
C ALA A 515 29.71 1.18 -15.29
N ALA A 516 30.35 1.67 -14.22
CA ALA A 516 30.01 1.24 -12.87
C ALA A 516 28.53 1.54 -12.50
N GLU A 517 27.99 2.72 -12.85
CA GLU A 517 26.60 3.06 -12.60
C GLU A 517 25.63 2.19 -13.44
N PHE A 518 25.90 1.99 -14.71
CA PHE A 518 25.07 1.11 -15.55
C PHE A 518 25.13 -0.35 -15.09
N GLN A 519 26.29 -0.83 -14.65
CA GLN A 519 26.43 -2.17 -14.08
C GLN A 519 25.61 -2.32 -12.80
N ARG A 520 25.57 -1.30 -11.93
CA ARG A 520 24.69 -1.32 -10.73
C ARG A 520 23.23 -1.54 -11.07
N ILE A 521 22.74 -1.00 -12.18
CA ILE A 521 21.35 -1.24 -12.65
C ILE A 521 21.18 -2.73 -12.97
N LEU A 522 22.13 -3.33 -13.69
CA LEU A 522 22.09 -4.75 -14.08
C LEU A 522 22.24 -5.70 -12.90
N ASP A 523 23.02 -5.33 -11.90
CA ASP A 523 23.17 -6.08 -10.64
C ASP A 523 21.89 -6.08 -9.81
N HIS A 524 21.04 -5.05 -9.96
CA HIS A 524 19.77 -4.90 -9.26
C HIS A 524 18.55 -5.19 -10.17
N ARG A 525 18.67 -6.20 -11.05
CA ARG A 525 17.61 -6.58 -12.00
C ARG A 525 16.24 -6.86 -11.34
N SER A 526 16.25 -7.27 -10.07
CA SER A 526 15.04 -7.52 -9.28
C SER A 526 14.33 -6.24 -8.82
N ILE A 527 15.03 -5.10 -8.82
CA ILE A 527 14.44 -3.77 -8.60
C ILE A 527 13.96 -3.21 -9.93
N VAL A 528 14.73 -3.32 -10.99
CA VAL A 528 14.37 -2.89 -12.35
C VAL A 528 13.14 -3.65 -12.86
N LEU A 529 13.10 -4.97 -12.64
CA LEU A 529 12.02 -5.87 -13.09
C LEU A 529 11.78 -5.74 -14.60
N VAL A 530 10.59 -5.27 -14.96
CA VAL A 530 10.14 -5.13 -16.36
C VAL A 530 10.46 -3.77 -16.98
N ASP A 531 11.08 -2.84 -16.25
CA ASP A 531 11.37 -1.50 -16.76
C ASP A 531 12.37 -1.55 -17.94
N PRO A 532 12.08 -0.86 -19.05
CA PRO A 532 12.98 -0.75 -20.21
C PRO A 532 14.37 -0.19 -19.90
N MET A 533 14.59 0.45 -18.77
CA MET A 533 15.87 0.98 -18.35
C MET A 533 16.99 -0.09 -18.30
N ASP A 534 16.65 -1.37 -18.00
CA ASP A 534 17.63 -2.49 -18.11
C ASP A 534 18.25 -2.58 -19.52
N ALA A 535 17.39 -2.50 -20.55
CA ALA A 535 17.85 -2.53 -21.93
C ALA A 535 18.72 -1.30 -22.26
N MET A 536 18.34 -0.13 -21.75
CA MET A 536 19.09 1.10 -21.93
C MET A 536 20.45 1.04 -21.22
N ALA A 537 20.52 0.52 -20.00
CA ALA A 537 21.79 0.35 -19.30
C ALA A 537 22.75 -0.58 -20.05
N ARG A 538 22.25 -1.69 -20.64
CA ARG A 538 23.05 -2.59 -21.49
C ARG A 538 23.58 -1.92 -22.75
N LEU A 539 22.84 -1.01 -23.35
CA LEU A 539 23.28 -0.28 -24.54
C LEU A 539 24.37 0.74 -24.23
N GLN A 540 24.47 1.21 -22.99
CA GLN A 540 25.47 2.19 -22.58
C GLN A 540 26.77 1.54 -22.08
N LEU A 541 26.77 0.25 -21.73
CA LEU A 541 27.96 -0.55 -21.43
C LEU A 541 28.67 -0.99 -22.69
#